data_180b50f0ac94775b937ce83dc3cf83b7
#
_entry.id   180b50f0ac94775b937ce83dc3cf83b7
#
_cell.length_a   1.000
_cell.length_b   1.000
_cell.length_c   1.000
_cell.angle_alpha   90.00
_cell.angle_beta   90.00
_cell.angle_gamma   90.00
#
_symmetry.space_group_name_H-M   'P 1'
#
loop_
_entity.id
_entity.type
_entity.pdbx_description
1 polymer ?
#
loop_
_entity_poly.entity_id
_entity_poly.type
_entity_poly.pdbx_seq_one_letter_code
_entity_poly.pdbx_strand_id
1 'polypeptide(L)'
;MAYSKETLDKIWNKGIVIYGKNPDKYRKDINGNVMYRQSYGKFSEMGWNVDHKKAKANGGSDSLRNLQPMNSRANSSKGKKK
;
A
#
# COMPACT_ATOMS: atom_id res chain seq x y z
N MET A 1 5.56 -6.74 -11.32
CA MET A 1 4.51 -7.75 -11.36
C MET A 1 3.15 -7.14 -11.13
N ALA A 2 2.16 -7.54 -11.92
CA ALA A 2 0.84 -6.95 -11.82
C ALA A 2 -0.06 -7.80 -10.92
N TYR A 3 -0.86 -7.13 -10.11
CA TYR A 3 -1.85 -7.79 -9.28
C TYR A 3 -3.21 -7.62 -9.92
N SER A 4 -4.08 -8.62 -9.77
CA SER A 4 -5.43 -8.51 -10.30
C SER A 4 -6.19 -7.45 -9.52
N LYS A 5 -7.26 -6.94 -10.13
CA LYS A 5 -8.10 -5.95 -9.45
C LYS A 5 -8.65 -6.51 -8.15
N GLU A 6 -9.05 -7.76 -8.16
CA GLU A 6 -9.60 -8.41 -6.96
C GLU A 6 -8.58 -8.46 -5.84
N THR A 7 -7.34 -8.80 -6.18
CA THR A 7 -6.26 -8.84 -5.19
C THR A 7 -5.96 -7.44 -4.67
N LEU A 8 -5.92 -6.45 -5.57
CA LEU A 8 -5.68 -5.07 -5.15
C LEU A 8 -6.77 -4.55 -4.24
N ASP A 9 -8.03 -4.94 -4.50
CA ASP A 9 -9.13 -4.53 -3.64
C ASP A 9 -8.95 -5.10 -2.22
N LYS A 10 -8.52 -6.35 -2.13
CA LYS A 10 -8.28 -6.97 -0.83
C LYS A 10 -7.13 -6.31 -0.09
N ILE A 11 -6.10 -5.93 -0.83
CA ILE A 11 -4.96 -5.25 -0.22
C ILE A 11 -5.37 -3.86 0.24
N TRP A 12 -6.12 -3.14 -0.59
CA TRP A 12 -6.62 -1.81 -0.22
C TRP A 12 -7.41 -1.86 1.08
N ASN A 13 -8.23 -2.89 1.24
CA ASN A 13 -9.07 -3.02 2.43
C ASN A 13 -8.28 -3.25 3.71
N LYS A 14 -6.99 -3.50 3.61
CA LYS A 14 -6.13 -3.59 4.79
C LYS A 14 -5.69 -2.22 5.27
N GLY A 15 -5.88 -1.19 4.45
CA GLY A 15 -5.54 0.17 4.84
C GLY A 15 -6.41 0.63 6.00
N ILE A 16 -5.91 1.62 6.72
CA ILE A 16 -6.58 2.12 7.93
C ILE A 16 -7.64 3.14 7.54
N VAL A 17 -8.86 2.92 8.00
CA VAL A 17 -9.97 3.83 7.72
C VAL A 17 -9.71 5.18 8.40
N ILE A 18 -10.00 6.26 7.69
CA ILE A 18 -9.84 7.62 8.20
C ILE A 18 -11.22 8.13 8.58
N TYR A 19 -11.38 8.54 9.84
CA TYR A 19 -12.66 9.06 10.31
C TYR A 19 -13.10 10.24 9.43
N GLY A 20 -14.33 10.20 8.96
CA GLY A 20 -14.88 11.28 8.14
C GLY A 20 -14.55 11.18 6.66
N LYS A 21 -13.80 10.17 6.25
CA LYS A 21 -13.47 9.98 4.83
C LYS A 21 -14.08 8.69 4.30
N ASN A 22 -14.36 8.69 3.01
CA ASN A 22 -14.90 7.50 2.35
C ASN A 22 -13.78 6.44 2.24
N PRO A 23 -13.91 5.29 2.92
CA PRO A 23 -12.84 4.29 2.91
C PRO A 23 -12.64 3.63 1.55
N ASP A 24 -13.57 3.79 0.62
CA ASP A 24 -13.39 3.30 -0.74
C ASP A 24 -12.51 4.23 -1.56
N LYS A 25 -12.21 5.41 -1.05
CA LYS A 25 -11.40 6.38 -1.77
C LYS A 25 -10.12 6.74 -1.03
N TYR A 26 -10.18 6.83 0.29
CA TYR A 26 -9.04 7.26 1.10
C TYR A 26 -8.84 6.33 2.27
N ARG A 27 -7.59 5.93 2.48
CA ARG A 27 -7.18 5.18 3.68
C ARG A 27 -5.75 5.58 4.00
N LYS A 28 -5.30 5.25 5.21
CA LYS A 28 -3.92 5.48 5.61
C LYS A 28 -3.16 4.17 5.56
N ASP A 29 -1.86 4.27 5.28
CA ASP A 29 -1.00 3.10 5.41
C ASP A 29 -0.61 2.92 6.88
N ILE A 30 0.18 1.89 7.16
CA ILE A 30 0.55 1.55 8.54
C ILE A 30 1.33 2.67 9.23
N ASN A 31 1.93 3.55 8.46
CA ASN A 31 2.71 4.67 9.00
C ASN A 31 1.92 5.96 9.06
N GLY A 32 0.63 5.92 8.75
CA GLY A 32 -0.23 7.09 8.84
C GLY A 32 -0.25 7.97 7.62
N ASN A 33 0.33 7.53 6.52
CA ASN A 33 0.34 8.31 5.28
C ASN A 33 -0.93 8.05 4.49
N VAL A 34 -1.58 9.14 4.04
CA VAL A 34 -2.83 9.02 3.30
C VAL A 34 -2.59 8.48 1.89
N MET A 35 -3.49 7.61 1.45
CA MET A 35 -3.47 7.05 0.11
C MET A 35 -4.82 7.32 -0.55
N TYR A 36 -4.79 7.55 -1.87
CA TYR A 36 -6.00 7.67 -2.66
C TYR A 36 -6.11 6.43 -3.53
N ARG A 37 -7.23 5.73 -3.42
CA ARG A 37 -7.36 4.41 -4.04
C ARG A 37 -7.04 4.40 -5.53
N GLN A 38 -7.51 5.39 -6.27
CA GLN A 38 -7.31 5.41 -7.71
C GLN A 38 -5.89 5.80 -8.12
N SER A 39 -5.06 6.18 -7.18
CA SER A 39 -3.67 6.54 -7.46
C SER A 39 -2.71 5.37 -7.29
N TYR A 40 -3.20 4.17 -7.45
CA TYR A 40 -2.35 2.99 -7.41
C TYR A 40 -1.28 3.08 -8.50
N GLY A 41 -0.04 2.81 -8.11
CA GLY A 41 1.08 2.80 -9.05
C GLY A 41 1.63 4.17 -9.38
N LYS A 42 1.07 5.24 -8.83
CA LYS A 42 1.54 6.59 -9.11
C LYS A 42 2.48 7.06 -8.01
N PHE A 43 3.53 7.77 -8.42
CA PHE A 43 4.42 8.39 -7.46
C PHE A 43 3.93 9.83 -7.23
N SER A 44 2.91 9.95 -6.41
CA SER A 44 2.29 11.23 -6.09
C SER A 44 2.07 11.28 -4.60
N GLU A 45 1.61 12.42 -4.11
CA GLU A 45 1.43 12.62 -2.68
C GLU A 45 0.57 11.53 -2.03
N MET A 46 -0.48 11.08 -2.72
CA MET A 46 -1.37 10.05 -2.21
C MET A 46 -1.33 8.78 -3.04
N GLY A 47 -0.32 8.63 -3.88
CA GLY A 47 -0.13 7.40 -4.64
C GLY A 47 0.26 6.26 -3.72
N TRP A 48 -0.03 5.04 -4.14
CA TRP A 48 0.29 3.89 -3.30
C TRP A 48 0.68 2.68 -4.14
N ASN A 49 1.36 1.78 -3.49
CA ASN A 49 1.81 0.54 -4.10
C ASN A 49 1.64 -0.59 -3.09
N VAL A 50 1.79 -1.81 -3.57
CA VAL A 50 1.79 -2.99 -2.71
C VAL A 50 3.18 -3.15 -2.12
N ASP A 51 3.23 -3.33 -0.83
CA ASP A 51 4.49 -3.53 -0.10
C ASP A 51 4.48 -4.91 0.55
N HIS A 52 5.63 -5.55 0.58
CA HIS A 52 5.82 -6.82 1.28
C HIS A 52 6.25 -6.55 2.70
N LYS A 53 5.46 -7.01 3.66
CA LYS A 53 5.81 -6.82 5.09
C LYS A 53 7.17 -7.42 5.38
N LYS A 54 7.39 -8.64 4.91
CA LYS A 54 8.70 -9.27 4.94
C LYS A 54 9.22 -9.26 3.52
N ALA A 55 10.37 -8.64 3.32
CA ALA A 55 10.94 -8.49 1.99
C ALA A 55 11.18 -9.84 1.33
N LYS A 56 10.97 -9.90 0.01
CA LYS A 56 11.20 -11.13 -0.73
C LYS A 56 12.65 -11.58 -0.60
N ALA A 57 13.58 -10.65 -0.55
CA ALA A 57 14.99 -10.96 -0.39
C ALA A 57 15.26 -11.68 0.94
N ASN A 58 14.38 -11.52 1.91
CA ASN A 58 14.51 -12.17 3.22
C ASN A 58 13.55 -13.35 3.37
N GLY A 59 13.06 -13.89 2.25
CA GLY A 59 12.19 -15.03 2.30
C GLY A 59 10.71 -14.72 2.38
N GLY A 60 10.33 -13.46 2.18
CA GLY A 60 8.93 -13.08 2.19
C GLY A 60 8.19 -13.64 1.00
N SER A 61 6.91 -14.00 1.19
CA SER A 61 6.09 -14.57 0.13
C SER A 61 5.19 -13.51 -0.49
N ASP A 62 4.52 -13.90 -1.58
CA ASP A 62 3.52 -13.07 -2.22
C ASP A 62 2.11 -13.36 -1.70
N SER A 63 1.99 -14.08 -0.59
CA SER A 63 0.67 -14.35 -0.04
C SER A 63 0.06 -13.07 0.51
N LEU A 64 -1.27 -13.00 0.49
CA LEU A 64 -1.97 -11.79 0.93
C LEU A 64 -1.58 -11.36 2.34
N ARG A 65 -1.31 -12.31 3.23
CA ARG A 65 -0.95 -11.97 4.59
C ARG A 65 0.37 -11.19 4.67
N ASN A 66 1.20 -11.31 3.64
CA ASN A 66 2.48 -10.61 3.59
C ASN A 66 2.43 -9.30 2.80
N LEU A 67 1.28 -8.95 2.26
CA LEU A 67 1.13 -7.76 1.44
C LEU A 67 0.32 -6.70 2.17
N GLN A 68 0.65 -5.45 1.91
CA GLN A 68 -0.06 -4.32 2.50
C GLN A 68 0.04 -3.13 1.57
N PRO A 69 -0.91 -2.19 1.65
CA PRO A 69 -0.81 -0.97 0.85
C PRO A 69 0.15 0.00 1.54
N MET A 70 0.93 0.71 0.74
CA MET A 70 1.90 1.64 1.28
C MET A 70 1.95 2.87 0.40
N ASN A 71 1.99 4.05 1.00
CA ASN A 71 2.13 5.30 0.26
C ASN A 71 3.41 5.24 -0.57
N SER A 72 3.31 5.59 -1.86
CA SER A 72 4.44 5.43 -2.79
C SER A 72 5.67 6.22 -2.38
N ARG A 73 5.47 7.46 -1.98
CA ARG A 73 6.60 8.30 -1.58
C ARG A 73 7.23 7.81 -0.30
N ALA A 74 6.40 7.44 0.67
CA ALA A 74 6.91 6.93 1.94
C ALA A 74 7.66 5.62 1.73
N ASN A 75 7.13 4.76 0.86
CA ASN A 75 7.77 3.49 0.56
C ASN A 75 9.12 3.70 -0.14
N SER A 76 9.17 4.66 -1.05
CA SER A 76 10.41 4.98 -1.75
C SER A 76 11.46 5.52 -0.79
N SER A 77 11.05 6.41 0.11
CA SER A 77 11.97 6.94 1.13
C SER A 77 12.50 5.83 2.02
N LYS A 78 11.60 4.93 2.43
CA LYS A 78 11.99 3.78 3.24
C LYS A 78 13.04 2.95 2.51
N GLY A 79 12.87 2.74 1.22
CA GLY A 79 13.80 1.96 0.44
C GLY A 79 15.16 2.60 0.30
N LYS A 80 15.22 3.92 0.37
CA LYS A 80 16.47 4.63 0.25
C LYS A 80 17.27 4.69 1.54
N LYS A 81 16.64 4.37 2.62
CA LYS A 81 17.30 4.46 3.92
C LYS A 81 17.97 3.17 4.29
N LYS A 82 18.79 2.73 3.52
CA LYS A 82 19.47 1.49 3.80
C LYS A 82 20.49 1.61 4.89
#